data_6a77328d94c4a1ce9a3a794752f6a528
#
_entry.id   6a77328d94c4a1ce9a3a794752f6a528
#
_cell.length_a   1.000
_cell.length_b   1.000
_cell.length_c   1.000
_cell.angle_alpha   90.00
_cell.angle_beta   90.00
_cell.angle_gamma   90.00
#
_symmetry.space_group_name_H-M   'P 1'
#
loop_
_entity.id
_entity.type
_entity.pdbx_description
1 polymer ?
#
loop_
_entity_poly.entity_id
_entity_poly.type
_entity_poly.pdbx_seq_one_letter_code
_entity_poly.pdbx_strand_id
1 'polypeptide(L)'
;LPEIKPFSTMASALAKYFHDPRLRQLFGRYATYCGSSPYLAPATLMLIAHVERDGVWSVEGGMSALARTLADTAISLGVRIRYDNGVREVLTAGRRVSGVILDSGERIAADAVILNADVAAVAGHLFGDAASRAAPAIPRGSRSLSAITWSMVARTSGFPLSRHNVFFSGDYAAEFDAIFKRDAVPGEPTVYVCAQDRGADTAPIDGEERLLVLINAPANGDRHAYDAAEVERCAQATFGVLERCGLTITQQPQQMRATTPADFHNLFPATGGALYGRSSHGWTASFQRPGVRTRIPGLYLAGGSAHPGPGVPMAALSGRAAATCLLADLASRAPSRTMAMRGGMSTR
;
A
#
# COMPACT_ATOMS: atom_id res chain seq x y z
N LEU A 1 4.64 -6.88 -26.86
CA LEU A 1 3.45 -7.27 -26.09
C LEU A 1 3.31 -8.80 -25.88
N PRO A 2 3.62 -9.71 -26.85
CA PRO A 2 3.54 -11.16 -26.62
C PRO A 2 4.47 -11.66 -25.51
N GLU A 3 5.59 -11.01 -25.30
CA GLU A 3 6.60 -11.38 -24.29
C GLU A 3 6.14 -11.10 -22.86
N ILE A 4 5.25 -10.12 -22.67
CA ILE A 4 4.70 -9.73 -21.35
C ILE A 4 3.66 -10.73 -20.83
N LYS A 5 3.10 -11.61 -21.70
CA LYS A 5 2.13 -12.67 -21.37
C LYS A 5 1.00 -12.23 -20.42
N PRO A 6 0.21 -11.21 -20.76
CA PRO A 6 -0.76 -10.61 -19.85
C PRO A 6 -1.88 -11.57 -19.41
N PHE A 7 -2.15 -12.62 -20.18
CA PHE A 7 -3.19 -13.61 -19.90
C PHE A 7 -2.69 -14.86 -19.13
N SER A 8 -1.40 -14.90 -18.80
CA SER A 8 -0.82 -16.00 -18.00
C SER A 8 -0.66 -15.56 -16.56
N THR A 9 -0.78 -16.47 -15.61
CA THR A 9 -0.39 -16.19 -14.23
C THR A 9 1.12 -16.06 -14.11
N MET A 10 1.58 -15.33 -13.12
CA MET A 10 3.00 -15.15 -12.84
C MET A 10 3.68 -16.50 -12.61
N ALA A 11 3.10 -17.39 -11.79
CA ALA A 11 3.63 -18.72 -11.53
C ALA A 11 3.76 -19.56 -12.81
N SER A 12 2.74 -19.56 -13.69
CA SER A 12 2.80 -20.31 -14.95
C SER A 12 3.80 -19.74 -15.95
N ALA A 13 4.01 -18.43 -15.94
CA ALA A 13 5.03 -17.80 -16.78
C ALA A 13 6.44 -18.13 -16.26
N LEU A 14 6.69 -18.01 -14.96
CA LEU A 14 7.98 -18.33 -14.33
C LEU A 14 8.37 -19.79 -14.54
N ALA A 15 7.41 -20.73 -14.55
CA ALA A 15 7.67 -22.14 -14.81
C ALA A 15 8.24 -22.43 -16.23
N LYS A 16 8.07 -21.48 -17.18
CA LYS A 16 8.66 -21.59 -18.54
C LYS A 16 10.10 -21.10 -18.61
N TYR A 17 10.51 -20.26 -17.66
CA TYR A 17 11.87 -19.68 -17.62
C TYR A 17 12.79 -20.41 -16.63
N PHE A 18 12.24 -20.89 -15.52
CA PHE A 18 13.02 -21.50 -14.45
C PHE A 18 12.59 -22.95 -14.23
N HIS A 19 13.55 -23.89 -14.26
CA HIS A 19 13.32 -25.29 -13.89
C HIS A 19 13.42 -25.49 -12.38
N ASP A 20 14.30 -24.77 -11.69
CA ASP A 20 14.46 -24.83 -10.24
C ASP A 20 13.24 -24.19 -9.54
N PRO A 21 12.54 -24.94 -8.67
CA PRO A 21 11.38 -24.44 -7.95
C PRO A 21 11.71 -23.28 -7.02
N ARG A 22 12.94 -23.20 -6.49
CA ARG A 22 13.39 -22.10 -5.62
C ARG A 22 13.46 -20.78 -6.37
N LEU A 23 13.90 -20.79 -7.63
CA LEU A 23 13.87 -19.60 -8.48
C LEU A 23 12.44 -19.16 -8.81
N ARG A 24 11.52 -20.11 -9.05
CA ARG A 24 10.10 -19.79 -9.25
C ARG A 24 9.50 -19.14 -8.01
N GLN A 25 9.87 -19.61 -6.82
CA GLN A 25 9.43 -19.07 -5.55
C GLN A 25 10.01 -17.67 -5.33
N LEU A 26 11.32 -17.49 -5.55
CA LEU A 26 12.00 -16.21 -5.43
C LEU A 26 11.35 -15.12 -6.30
N PHE A 27 11.20 -15.38 -7.60
CA PHE A 27 10.59 -14.41 -8.51
C PHE A 27 9.08 -14.31 -8.34
N GLY A 28 8.40 -15.38 -7.88
CA GLY A 28 6.98 -15.37 -7.52
C GLY A 28 6.66 -14.38 -6.41
N ARG A 29 7.63 -14.09 -5.54
CA ARG A 29 7.45 -13.14 -4.45
C ARG A 29 7.08 -11.73 -4.89
N TYR A 30 7.47 -11.29 -6.08
CA TYR A 30 7.08 -9.97 -6.60
C TYR A 30 5.56 -9.75 -6.65
N ALA A 31 4.74 -10.82 -6.70
CA ALA A 31 3.30 -10.69 -6.59
C ALA A 31 2.86 -10.11 -5.25
N THR A 32 3.58 -10.39 -4.16
CA THR A 32 3.25 -9.89 -2.82
C THR A 32 3.49 -8.40 -2.67
N TYR A 33 4.31 -7.77 -3.51
CA TYR A 33 4.51 -6.31 -3.54
C TYR A 33 3.24 -5.55 -3.97
N CYS A 34 2.32 -6.27 -4.64
CA CYS A 34 0.99 -5.79 -4.97
C CYS A 34 -0.10 -6.50 -4.16
N GLY A 35 0.27 -7.12 -3.04
CA GLY A 35 -0.66 -7.79 -2.15
C GLY A 35 -1.37 -9.00 -2.75
N SER A 36 -0.69 -9.76 -3.62
CA SER A 36 -1.31 -10.78 -4.47
C SER A 36 -0.59 -12.12 -4.42
N SER A 37 -1.30 -13.18 -4.81
CA SER A 37 -0.73 -14.50 -5.02
C SER A 37 -0.07 -14.62 -6.40
N PRO A 38 1.14 -15.18 -6.54
CA PRO A 38 1.75 -15.42 -7.84
C PRO A 38 0.95 -16.42 -8.71
N TYR A 39 0.12 -17.24 -8.08
CA TYR A 39 -0.75 -18.22 -8.75
C TYR A 39 -2.00 -17.58 -9.37
N LEU A 40 -2.36 -16.35 -8.96
CA LEU A 40 -3.54 -15.61 -9.40
C LEU A 40 -3.20 -14.29 -10.09
N ALA A 41 -2.04 -13.73 -9.78
CA ALA A 41 -1.58 -12.47 -10.34
C ALA A 41 -1.08 -12.64 -11.79
N PRO A 42 -1.28 -11.63 -12.67
CA PRO A 42 -0.82 -11.70 -14.06
C PRO A 42 0.71 -11.66 -14.15
N ALA A 43 1.26 -12.31 -15.17
CA ALA A 43 2.71 -12.33 -15.44
C ALA A 43 3.32 -10.93 -15.65
N THR A 44 2.52 -9.93 -15.99
CA THR A 44 2.96 -8.53 -16.12
C THR A 44 3.60 -7.99 -14.85
N LEU A 45 3.32 -8.55 -13.66
CA LEU A 45 3.99 -8.14 -12.42
C LEU A 45 5.48 -8.49 -12.38
N MET A 46 5.99 -9.33 -13.29
CA MET A 46 7.43 -9.56 -13.43
C MET A 46 8.20 -8.28 -13.85
N LEU A 47 7.50 -7.27 -14.38
CA LEU A 47 8.09 -5.95 -14.66
C LEU A 47 8.64 -5.27 -13.40
N ILE A 48 8.17 -5.63 -12.21
CA ILE A 48 8.72 -5.10 -10.95
C ILE A 48 10.20 -5.45 -10.82
N ALA A 49 10.59 -6.69 -11.14
CA ALA A 49 12.00 -7.09 -11.15
C ALA A 49 12.85 -6.27 -12.13
N HIS A 50 12.26 -5.88 -13.27
CA HIS A 50 12.95 -5.02 -14.24
C HIS A 50 13.17 -3.61 -13.69
N VAL A 51 12.16 -3.05 -13.02
CA VAL A 51 12.27 -1.72 -12.39
C VAL A 51 13.30 -1.74 -11.26
N GLU A 52 13.36 -2.79 -10.45
CA GLU A 52 14.37 -2.92 -9.39
C GLU A 52 15.81 -2.95 -9.96
N ARG A 53 16.00 -3.56 -11.13
CA ARG A 53 17.30 -3.58 -11.80
C ARG A 53 17.77 -2.18 -12.22
N ASP A 54 16.87 -1.26 -12.48
CA ASP A 54 17.21 0.13 -12.82
C ASP A 54 17.64 0.95 -11.59
N GLY A 55 17.42 0.43 -10.40
CA GLY A 55 17.92 0.97 -9.13
C GLY A 55 16.83 1.11 -8.07
N VAL A 56 17.23 0.84 -6.84
CA VAL A 56 16.44 1.07 -5.63
C VAL A 56 17.32 1.83 -4.64
N TRP A 57 16.77 2.86 -4.02
CA TRP A 57 17.50 3.75 -3.12
C TRP A 57 16.97 3.63 -1.71
N SER A 58 17.89 3.62 -0.75
CA SER A 58 17.57 3.80 0.66
C SER A 58 17.47 5.27 0.99
N VAL A 59 16.45 5.65 1.74
CA VAL A 59 16.30 7.02 2.24
C VAL A 59 17.08 7.15 3.54
N GLU A 60 18.01 8.08 3.62
CA GLU A 60 18.70 8.41 4.88
C GLU A 60 17.68 8.88 5.92
N GLY A 61 17.77 8.34 7.13
CA GLY A 61 16.77 8.54 8.18
C GLY A 61 15.45 7.79 7.98
N GLY A 62 15.37 6.91 6.95
CA GLY A 62 14.24 6.02 6.68
C GLY A 62 13.03 6.71 6.07
N MET A 63 11.93 5.97 5.92
CA MET A 63 10.70 6.46 5.27
C MET A 63 10.03 7.62 6.02
N SER A 64 10.24 7.71 7.35
CA SER A 64 9.76 8.85 8.13
C SER A 64 10.45 10.16 7.75
N ALA A 65 11.73 10.11 7.35
CA ALA A 65 12.45 11.29 6.87
C ALA A 65 11.87 11.78 5.54
N LEU A 66 11.54 10.86 4.62
CA LEU A 66 10.85 11.21 3.38
C LEU A 66 9.52 11.91 3.63
N ALA A 67 8.69 11.36 4.54
CA ALA A 67 7.40 11.95 4.87
C ALA A 67 7.56 13.36 5.49
N ARG A 68 8.51 13.52 6.43
CA ARG A 68 8.80 14.85 7.02
C ARG A 68 9.27 15.85 5.97
N THR A 69 10.22 15.48 5.13
CA THR A 69 10.74 16.37 4.08
C THR A 69 9.63 16.85 3.13
N LEU A 70 8.71 15.96 2.76
CA LEU A 70 7.55 16.34 1.94
C LEU A 70 6.61 17.30 2.69
N ALA A 71 6.35 17.04 3.98
CA ALA A 71 5.53 17.93 4.82
C ALA A 71 6.18 19.32 4.98
N ASP A 72 7.47 19.37 5.30
CA ASP A 72 8.22 20.62 5.47
C ASP A 72 8.25 21.43 4.17
N THR A 73 8.44 20.76 3.05
CA THR A 73 8.38 21.38 1.71
C THR A 73 6.99 21.95 1.44
N ALA A 74 5.94 21.19 1.74
CA ALA A 74 4.56 21.67 1.56
C ALA A 74 4.29 22.92 2.43
N ILE A 75 4.73 22.90 3.69
CA ILE A 75 4.60 24.05 4.61
C ILE A 75 5.35 25.26 4.07
N SER A 76 6.57 25.10 3.57
CA SER A 76 7.35 26.20 2.98
C SER A 76 6.67 26.81 1.75
N LEU A 77 5.82 26.06 1.07
CA LEU A 77 4.99 26.50 -0.05
C LEU A 77 3.62 27.06 0.39
N GLY A 78 3.38 27.23 1.69
CA GLY A 78 2.17 27.82 2.24
C GLY A 78 1.04 26.84 2.55
N VAL A 79 1.27 25.53 2.49
CA VAL A 79 0.30 24.52 2.90
C VAL A 79 0.17 24.53 4.43
N ARG A 80 -1.06 24.50 4.93
CA ARG A 80 -1.35 24.32 6.35
C ARG A 80 -1.65 22.87 6.64
N ILE A 81 -0.83 22.22 7.46
CA ILE A 81 -1.03 20.84 7.92
C ILE A 81 -1.68 20.88 9.31
N ARG A 82 -2.74 20.12 9.50
CA ARG A 82 -3.43 19.99 10.78
C ARG A 82 -3.46 18.51 11.13
N TYR A 83 -2.68 18.11 12.12
CA TYR A 83 -2.70 16.77 12.70
C TYR A 83 -3.86 16.62 13.68
N ASP A 84 -4.24 15.39 13.99
CA ASP A 84 -5.33 15.05 14.93
C ASP A 84 -6.67 15.71 14.60
N ASN A 85 -6.91 15.93 13.31
CA ASN A 85 -8.12 16.53 12.77
C ASN A 85 -8.75 15.58 11.74
N GLY A 86 -9.39 14.52 12.21
CA GLY A 86 -10.10 13.57 11.35
C GLY A 86 -11.24 14.24 10.58
N VAL A 87 -11.41 13.84 9.33
CA VAL A 87 -12.53 14.26 8.48
C VAL A 87 -13.59 13.16 8.52
N ARG A 88 -14.78 13.49 9.02
CA ARG A 88 -15.90 12.53 9.07
C ARG A 88 -16.85 12.63 7.88
N GLU A 89 -16.86 13.77 7.16
CA GLU A 89 -17.81 13.96 6.06
C GLU A 89 -17.25 14.90 4.98
N VAL A 90 -17.46 14.56 3.73
CA VAL A 90 -17.28 15.44 2.58
C VAL A 90 -18.60 16.08 2.21
N LEU A 91 -18.67 17.40 2.29
CA LEU A 91 -19.86 18.17 1.97
C LEU A 91 -20.03 18.38 0.47
N THR A 92 -21.28 18.34 0.03
CA THR A 92 -21.65 18.68 -1.34
C THR A 92 -22.73 19.75 -1.38
N ALA A 93 -22.62 20.68 -2.31
CA ALA A 93 -23.70 21.61 -2.69
C ALA A 93 -24.17 21.24 -4.10
N GLY A 94 -25.42 20.82 -4.23
CA GLY A 94 -25.90 20.17 -5.44
C GLY A 94 -25.16 18.86 -5.72
N ARG A 95 -24.45 18.79 -6.83
CA ARG A 95 -23.67 17.60 -7.24
C ARG A 95 -22.16 17.74 -7.01
N ARG A 96 -21.70 18.86 -6.41
CA ARG A 96 -20.31 19.23 -6.31
C ARG A 96 -19.81 19.31 -4.89
N VAL A 97 -18.52 19.02 -4.65
CA VAL A 97 -17.85 19.26 -3.37
C VAL A 97 -17.94 20.74 -2.98
N SER A 98 -18.23 21.00 -1.71
CA SER A 98 -18.27 22.34 -1.11
C SER A 98 -17.44 22.48 0.17
N GLY A 99 -16.87 21.39 0.67
CA GLY A 99 -16.03 21.38 1.87
C GLY A 99 -16.01 20.04 2.58
N VAL A 100 -15.58 20.09 3.84
CA VAL A 100 -15.53 18.93 4.74
C VAL A 100 -16.05 19.28 6.12
N ILE A 101 -16.47 18.27 6.90
CA ILE A 101 -16.73 18.37 8.33
C ILE A 101 -15.69 17.53 9.06
N LEU A 102 -15.05 18.11 10.05
CA LEU A 102 -14.12 17.41 10.94
C LEU A 102 -14.87 16.65 12.05
N ASP A 103 -14.18 15.72 12.72
CA ASP A 103 -14.72 14.99 13.87
C ASP A 103 -15.13 15.95 15.01
N SER A 104 -14.47 17.09 15.14
CA SER A 104 -14.81 18.19 16.05
C SER A 104 -16.16 18.88 15.76
N GLY A 105 -16.71 18.66 14.56
CA GLY A 105 -17.89 19.39 14.04
C GLY A 105 -17.54 20.65 13.26
N GLU A 106 -16.28 21.07 13.23
CA GLU A 106 -15.83 22.22 12.43
C GLU A 106 -16.11 21.98 10.94
N ARG A 107 -16.62 23.00 10.27
CA ARG A 107 -16.85 23.00 8.82
C ARG A 107 -15.76 23.79 8.11
N ILE A 108 -15.12 23.17 7.15
CA ILE A 108 -14.11 23.81 6.32
C ILE A 108 -14.63 23.88 4.88
N ALA A 109 -14.87 25.09 4.37
CA ALA A 109 -15.25 25.27 2.97
C ALA A 109 -14.07 25.01 2.04
N ALA A 110 -14.32 24.33 0.93
CA ALA A 110 -13.31 24.03 -0.07
C ALA A 110 -13.91 23.91 -1.47
N ASP A 111 -13.21 24.40 -2.47
CA ASP A 111 -13.58 24.30 -3.89
C ASP A 111 -13.36 22.88 -4.44
N ALA A 112 -12.44 22.14 -3.81
CA ALA A 112 -12.10 20.77 -4.15
C ALA A 112 -11.52 20.02 -2.94
N VAL A 113 -11.65 18.70 -2.95
CA VAL A 113 -11.09 17.79 -1.94
C VAL A 113 -10.35 16.65 -2.64
N ILE A 114 -9.15 16.35 -2.17
CA ILE A 114 -8.40 15.14 -2.53
C ILE A 114 -8.44 14.21 -1.33
N LEU A 115 -9.07 13.05 -1.46
CA LEU A 115 -9.08 12.01 -0.44
C LEU A 115 -7.89 11.06 -0.65
N ASN A 116 -7.00 11.01 0.35
CA ASN A 116 -5.91 10.04 0.41
C ASN A 116 -6.21 8.89 1.38
N ALA A 117 -7.47 8.65 1.69
CA ALA A 117 -7.91 7.47 2.41
C ALA A 117 -7.97 6.26 1.48
N ASP A 118 -7.97 5.05 2.06
CA ASP A 118 -8.23 3.85 1.26
C ASP A 118 -9.61 3.94 0.60
N VAL A 119 -9.71 3.50 -0.65
CA VAL A 119 -10.97 3.55 -1.41
C VAL A 119 -12.07 2.71 -0.76
N ALA A 120 -11.72 1.70 0.04
CA ALA A 120 -12.68 0.93 0.83
C ALA A 120 -13.35 1.79 1.92
N ALA A 121 -12.61 2.72 2.53
CA ALA A 121 -13.14 3.67 3.51
C ALA A 121 -14.11 4.66 2.84
N VAL A 122 -13.78 5.12 1.63
CA VAL A 122 -14.64 6.00 0.85
C VAL A 122 -15.95 5.28 0.49
N ALA A 123 -15.86 4.08 -0.12
CA ALA A 123 -17.03 3.27 -0.48
C ALA A 123 -17.82 2.79 0.74
N GLY A 124 -17.15 2.64 1.89
CA GLY A 124 -17.74 2.23 3.18
C GLY A 124 -18.42 3.34 3.96
N HIS A 125 -18.72 4.49 3.34
CA HIS A 125 -19.44 5.62 3.94
C HIS A 125 -18.72 6.36 5.09
N LEU A 126 -17.39 6.14 5.29
CA LEU A 126 -16.66 6.80 6.36
C LEU A 126 -16.56 8.32 6.18
N PHE A 127 -16.79 8.81 4.96
CA PHE A 127 -16.79 10.23 4.61
C PHE A 127 -18.18 10.74 4.18
N GLY A 128 -19.24 10.07 4.67
CA GLY A 128 -20.63 10.37 4.37
C GLY A 128 -21.16 9.75 3.06
N ASP A 129 -22.49 9.72 2.94
CA ASP A 129 -23.19 9.08 1.83
C ASP A 129 -22.89 9.69 0.47
N ALA A 130 -22.67 11.00 0.43
CA ALA A 130 -22.32 11.68 -0.81
C ALA A 130 -20.99 11.17 -1.36
N ALA A 131 -19.97 11.08 -0.51
CA ALA A 131 -18.63 10.64 -0.90
C ALA A 131 -18.55 9.16 -1.25
N SER A 132 -19.41 8.30 -0.69
CA SER A 132 -19.39 6.86 -0.95
C SER A 132 -19.52 6.50 -2.44
N ARG A 133 -20.21 7.35 -3.22
CA ARG A 133 -20.37 7.20 -4.66
C ARG A 133 -19.11 7.48 -5.46
N ALA A 134 -18.06 8.00 -4.83
CA ALA A 134 -16.80 8.35 -5.48
C ALA A 134 -15.95 7.13 -5.82
N ALA A 135 -16.13 6.01 -5.12
CA ALA A 135 -15.35 4.80 -5.28
C ALA A 135 -16.27 3.55 -5.32
N PRO A 136 -15.90 2.52 -6.09
CA PRO A 136 -16.60 1.24 -6.03
C PRO A 136 -16.24 0.49 -4.75
N ALA A 137 -17.19 -0.24 -4.18
CA ALA A 137 -16.92 -1.16 -3.08
C ALA A 137 -15.93 -2.25 -3.51
N ILE A 138 -15.04 -2.61 -2.63
CA ILE A 138 -14.10 -3.72 -2.83
C ILE A 138 -14.70 -4.96 -2.14
N PRO A 139 -15.10 -6.00 -2.90
CA PRO A 139 -15.53 -7.25 -2.31
C PRO A 139 -14.43 -7.85 -1.43
N ARG A 140 -14.78 -8.47 -0.31
CA ARG A 140 -13.82 -9.07 0.63
C ARG A 140 -12.84 -10.03 -0.05
N GLY A 141 -13.31 -10.93 -0.89
CA GLY A 141 -12.48 -11.85 -1.66
C GLY A 141 -11.57 -11.20 -2.70
N SER A 142 -11.70 -9.88 -2.91
CA SER A 142 -10.84 -9.09 -3.80
C SER A 142 -9.85 -8.20 -3.03
N ARG A 143 -9.83 -8.27 -1.70
CA ARG A 143 -8.85 -7.56 -0.89
C ARG A 143 -7.45 -8.11 -1.15
N SER A 144 -6.44 -7.26 -1.09
CA SER A 144 -5.05 -7.68 -1.04
C SER A 144 -4.77 -8.44 0.26
N LEU A 145 -3.64 -9.13 0.32
CA LEU A 145 -3.21 -9.68 1.61
C LEU A 145 -2.95 -8.56 2.63
N SER A 146 -3.02 -8.98 3.90
CA SER A 146 -2.56 -8.27 5.07
C SER A 146 -1.21 -8.85 5.53
N ALA A 147 -0.79 -8.53 6.75
CA ALA A 147 0.39 -9.10 7.37
C ALA A 147 0.20 -9.21 8.89
N ILE A 148 1.01 -10.06 9.52
CA ILE A 148 1.39 -9.90 10.92
C ILE A 148 2.84 -9.45 10.92
N THR A 149 3.13 -8.38 11.64
CA THR A 149 4.48 -7.84 11.73
C THR A 149 4.94 -7.75 13.18
N TRP A 150 6.23 -7.96 13.39
CA TRP A 150 6.91 -7.73 14.67
C TRP A 150 7.99 -6.69 14.45
N SER A 151 7.80 -5.51 15.03
CA SER A 151 8.83 -4.47 15.12
C SER A 151 9.59 -4.69 16.42
N MET A 152 10.93 -4.77 16.38
CA MET A 152 11.72 -5.06 17.56
C MET A 152 13.10 -4.41 17.51
N VAL A 153 13.69 -4.30 18.69
CA VAL A 153 15.13 -4.07 18.88
C VAL A 153 15.72 -5.35 19.45
N ALA A 154 16.67 -5.96 18.74
CA ALA A 154 17.16 -7.30 19.06
C ALA A 154 18.62 -7.50 18.66
N ARG A 155 19.26 -8.50 19.29
CA ARG A 155 20.54 -9.05 18.82
C ARG A 155 20.30 -10.20 17.86
N THR A 156 21.11 -10.28 16.82
CA THR A 156 21.02 -11.36 15.84
C THR A 156 22.35 -12.12 15.79
N SER A 157 22.26 -13.43 15.56
CA SER A 157 23.43 -14.29 15.38
C SER A 157 23.13 -15.44 14.42
N GLY A 158 24.19 -16.09 13.95
CA GLY A 158 24.11 -17.24 13.04
C GLY A 158 24.02 -16.79 11.58
N PHE A 159 22.83 -16.77 10.99
CA PHE A 159 22.64 -16.39 9.58
C PHE A 159 23.11 -14.94 9.30
N PRO A 160 23.94 -14.72 8.27
CA PRO A 160 24.43 -13.39 7.91
C PRO A 160 23.35 -12.55 7.25
N LEU A 161 22.63 -11.74 8.03
CA LEU A 161 21.58 -10.87 7.51
C LEU A 161 22.14 -9.79 6.58
N SER A 162 21.48 -9.58 5.47
CA SER A 162 21.49 -8.34 4.69
C SER A 162 20.39 -7.39 5.19
N ARG A 163 20.25 -6.21 4.58
CA ARG A 163 19.14 -5.31 4.91
C ARG A 163 17.77 -5.97 4.67
N HIS A 164 17.63 -6.70 3.57
CA HIS A 164 16.40 -7.40 3.19
C HIS A 164 16.67 -8.90 3.04
N ASN A 165 15.95 -9.71 3.80
CA ASN A 165 16.10 -11.15 3.82
C ASN A 165 14.73 -11.81 3.68
N VAL A 166 14.67 -12.94 2.99
CA VAL A 166 13.45 -13.74 2.84
C VAL A 166 13.78 -15.19 3.15
N PHE A 167 13.04 -15.77 4.09
CA PHE A 167 13.11 -17.17 4.47
C PHE A 167 11.81 -17.83 3.99
N PHE A 168 11.93 -18.65 2.96
CA PHE A 168 10.77 -19.20 2.28
C PHE A 168 10.19 -20.41 3.02
N SER A 169 8.84 -20.54 2.98
CA SER A 169 8.14 -21.76 3.40
C SER A 169 8.48 -22.92 2.48
N GLY A 170 8.33 -24.15 3.00
CA GLY A 170 8.52 -25.38 2.23
C GLY A 170 7.46 -25.59 1.14
N ASP A 171 6.22 -25.15 1.39
CA ASP A 171 5.11 -25.18 0.42
C ASP A 171 4.54 -23.77 0.19
N TYR A 172 5.06 -23.12 -0.85
CA TYR A 172 4.70 -21.75 -1.18
C TYR A 172 3.25 -21.62 -1.70
N ALA A 173 2.70 -22.66 -2.31
CA ALA A 173 1.32 -22.65 -2.77
C ALA A 173 0.34 -22.75 -1.60
N ALA A 174 0.64 -23.58 -0.61
CA ALA A 174 -0.18 -23.73 0.59
C ALA A 174 -0.29 -22.45 1.40
N GLU A 175 0.75 -21.57 1.38
CA GLU A 175 0.72 -20.24 2.00
C GLU A 175 -0.41 -19.39 1.42
N PHE A 176 -0.48 -19.24 0.09
CA PHE A 176 -1.51 -18.45 -0.57
C PHE A 176 -2.89 -19.08 -0.52
N ASP A 177 -2.97 -20.41 -0.49
CA ASP A 177 -4.23 -21.13 -0.28
C ASP A 177 -4.79 -20.90 1.13
N ALA A 178 -3.91 -20.81 2.15
CA ALA A 178 -4.32 -20.43 3.50
C ALA A 178 -4.93 -19.03 3.49
N ILE A 179 -4.24 -18.07 2.91
CA ILE A 179 -4.63 -16.64 2.94
C ILE A 179 -5.90 -16.40 2.11
N PHE A 180 -5.91 -16.81 0.83
CA PHE A 180 -6.97 -16.41 -0.11
C PHE A 180 -8.14 -17.37 -0.23
N LYS A 181 -7.98 -18.67 0.15
CA LYS A 181 -9.06 -19.65 0.10
C LYS A 181 -9.61 -20.01 1.46
N ARG A 182 -8.74 -20.14 2.48
CA ARG A 182 -9.15 -20.52 3.85
C ARG A 182 -9.30 -19.35 4.80
N ASP A 183 -8.87 -18.15 4.39
CA ASP A 183 -8.93 -16.93 5.21
C ASP A 183 -8.20 -17.09 6.56
N ALA A 184 -7.07 -17.78 6.54
CA ALA A 184 -6.27 -18.16 7.69
C ALA A 184 -4.81 -17.77 7.54
N VAL A 185 -4.13 -17.56 8.67
CA VAL A 185 -2.67 -17.37 8.68
C VAL A 185 -1.99 -18.69 8.31
N PRO A 186 -0.96 -18.70 7.44
CA PRO A 186 -0.22 -19.91 7.09
C PRO A 186 0.43 -20.56 8.32
N GLY A 187 0.32 -21.88 8.44
CA GLY A 187 0.97 -22.62 9.54
C GLY A 187 2.51 -22.66 9.41
N GLU A 188 3.04 -22.59 8.20
CA GLU A 188 4.46 -22.43 7.89
C GLU A 188 4.61 -21.25 6.92
N PRO A 189 4.81 -20.02 7.43
CA PRO A 189 4.84 -18.82 6.59
C PRO A 189 6.20 -18.61 5.91
N THR A 190 6.20 -17.94 4.77
CA THR A 190 7.39 -17.24 4.28
C THR A 190 7.62 -16.01 5.17
N VAL A 191 8.83 -15.89 5.70
CA VAL A 191 9.21 -14.82 6.62
C VAL A 191 10.09 -13.80 5.93
N TYR A 192 9.72 -12.55 5.98
CA TYR A 192 10.56 -11.43 5.56
C TYR A 192 11.16 -10.74 6.79
N VAL A 193 12.47 -10.50 6.74
CA VAL A 193 13.20 -9.77 7.78
C VAL A 193 13.88 -8.56 7.16
N CYS A 194 13.53 -7.37 7.64
CA CYS A 194 14.24 -6.13 7.33
C CYS A 194 15.12 -5.74 8.52
N ALA A 195 16.43 -5.84 8.35
CA ALA A 195 17.43 -5.35 9.30
C ALA A 195 17.70 -3.87 8.98
N GLN A 196 16.96 -2.98 9.65
CA GLN A 196 16.81 -1.57 9.24
C GLN A 196 18.09 -0.76 9.38
N ASP A 197 18.97 -1.16 10.28
CA ASP A 197 20.24 -0.47 10.58
C ASP A 197 21.39 -0.92 9.65
N ARG A 198 21.19 -1.96 8.84
CA ARG A 198 22.19 -2.47 7.89
C ARG A 198 22.14 -1.70 6.57
N GLY A 199 23.33 -1.34 6.07
CA GLY A 199 23.53 -0.71 4.76
C GLY A 199 23.72 -1.74 3.64
N ALA A 200 24.30 -1.27 2.53
CA ALA A 200 24.78 -2.14 1.44
C ALA A 200 25.98 -3.00 1.87
N ASP A 201 26.80 -2.48 2.77
CA ASP A 201 27.90 -3.22 3.39
C ASP A 201 27.34 -4.08 4.51
N THR A 202 27.45 -5.40 4.35
CA THR A 202 26.87 -6.41 5.25
C THR A 202 27.72 -6.68 6.49
N ALA A 203 28.47 -5.72 7.00
CA ALA A 203 29.21 -5.89 8.24
C ALA A 203 28.22 -6.22 9.39
N PRO A 204 28.50 -7.25 10.20
CA PRO A 204 27.68 -7.56 11.37
C PRO A 204 27.60 -6.34 12.29
N ILE A 205 26.39 -6.04 12.80
CA ILE A 205 26.22 -5.02 13.82
C ILE A 205 26.59 -5.65 15.16
N ASP A 206 27.55 -5.04 15.87
CA ASP A 206 27.87 -5.43 17.23
C ASP A 206 26.85 -4.77 18.19
N GLY A 207 25.91 -5.57 18.66
CA GLY A 207 24.89 -5.09 19.58
C GLY A 207 23.46 -5.35 19.11
N GLU A 208 22.55 -4.48 19.53
CA GLU A 208 21.14 -4.53 19.18
C GLU A 208 20.89 -3.73 17.91
N GLU A 209 20.00 -4.24 17.06
CA GLU A 209 19.58 -3.60 15.81
C GLU A 209 18.05 -3.58 15.68
N ARG A 210 17.53 -2.64 14.91
CA ARG A 210 16.09 -2.56 14.63
C ARG A 210 15.72 -3.54 13.53
N LEU A 211 14.78 -4.41 13.85
CA LEU A 211 14.26 -5.42 12.94
C LEU A 211 12.76 -5.20 12.71
N LEU A 212 12.33 -5.42 11.47
CA LEU A 212 10.95 -5.66 11.12
C LEU A 212 10.86 -7.09 10.58
N VAL A 213 10.16 -7.96 11.29
CA VAL A 213 9.81 -9.31 10.83
C VAL A 213 8.38 -9.30 10.35
N LEU A 214 8.10 -9.92 9.22
CA LEU A 214 6.78 -9.91 8.58
C LEU A 214 6.44 -11.27 7.99
N ILE A 215 5.21 -11.70 8.21
CA ILE A 215 4.55 -12.79 7.48
C ILE A 215 3.28 -12.29 6.81
N ASN A 216 2.90 -12.89 5.69
CA ASN A 216 1.65 -12.60 5.02
C ASN A 216 0.47 -13.17 5.83
N ALA A 217 -0.65 -12.44 5.85
CA ALA A 217 -1.87 -12.81 6.54
C ALA A 217 -3.11 -12.44 5.71
N PRO A 218 -4.30 -13.02 5.98
CA PRO A 218 -5.54 -12.61 5.33
C PRO A 218 -6.01 -11.24 5.80
N ALA A 219 -6.70 -10.50 4.92
CA ALA A 219 -7.27 -9.19 5.24
C ALA A 219 -8.66 -9.34 5.89
N ASN A 220 -8.71 -9.89 7.10
CA ASN A 220 -9.93 -10.23 7.85
C ASN A 220 -10.05 -9.53 9.20
N GLY A 221 -9.22 -8.51 9.48
CA GLY A 221 -9.21 -7.78 10.75
C GLY A 221 -10.50 -7.02 11.08
N ASP A 222 -11.45 -6.94 10.14
CA ASP A 222 -12.80 -6.41 10.39
C ASP A 222 -13.75 -7.45 11.01
N ARG A 223 -13.33 -8.69 11.21
CA ARG A 223 -14.14 -9.80 11.73
C ARG A 223 -13.38 -10.81 12.58
N HIS A 224 -12.07 -10.72 12.63
CA HIS A 224 -11.19 -11.59 13.39
C HIS A 224 -10.25 -10.77 14.29
N ALA A 225 -10.32 -11.00 15.59
CA ALA A 225 -9.69 -10.12 16.58
C ALA A 225 -8.22 -10.43 16.87
N TYR A 226 -7.69 -11.59 16.45
CA TYR A 226 -6.29 -12.01 16.74
C TYR A 226 -5.94 -11.91 18.22
N ASP A 227 -6.35 -12.87 19.04
CA ASP A 227 -6.03 -12.88 20.46
C ASP A 227 -4.53 -13.13 20.74
N ALA A 228 -4.12 -12.87 21.98
CA ALA A 228 -2.71 -12.99 22.36
C ALA A 228 -2.15 -14.41 22.14
N ALA A 229 -2.97 -15.45 22.33
CA ALA A 229 -2.54 -16.83 22.15
C ALA A 229 -2.33 -17.16 20.65
N GLU A 230 -3.16 -16.60 19.78
CA GLU A 230 -2.98 -16.73 18.34
C GLU A 230 -1.76 -15.99 17.82
N VAL A 231 -1.56 -14.74 18.27
CA VAL A 231 -0.35 -13.95 17.95
C VAL A 231 0.90 -14.67 18.39
N GLU A 232 0.89 -15.29 19.59
CA GLU A 232 2.01 -16.07 20.11
C GLU A 232 2.27 -17.34 19.26
N ARG A 233 1.22 -18.06 18.85
CA ARG A 233 1.38 -19.21 17.93
C ARG A 233 1.97 -18.78 16.57
N CYS A 234 1.53 -17.63 16.04
CA CYS A 234 2.11 -17.08 14.81
C CYS A 234 3.58 -16.68 15.00
N ALA A 235 3.94 -16.12 16.16
CA ALA A 235 5.31 -15.80 16.50
C ALA A 235 6.18 -17.07 16.56
N GLN A 236 5.73 -18.10 17.27
CA GLN A 236 6.45 -19.37 17.37
C GLN A 236 6.68 -20.01 16.00
N ALA A 237 5.66 -20.06 15.14
CA ALA A 237 5.81 -20.54 13.77
C ALA A 237 6.83 -19.71 12.97
N THR A 238 6.75 -18.39 13.08
CA THR A 238 7.62 -17.45 12.36
C THR A 238 9.08 -17.57 12.80
N PHE A 239 9.34 -17.44 14.09
CA PHE A 239 10.70 -17.53 14.63
C PHE A 239 11.28 -18.94 14.49
N GLY A 240 10.45 -19.99 14.58
CA GLY A 240 10.86 -21.36 14.28
C GLY A 240 11.35 -21.56 12.84
N VAL A 241 10.78 -20.85 11.85
CA VAL A 241 11.33 -20.84 10.47
C VAL A 241 12.72 -20.22 10.45
N LEU A 242 12.91 -19.08 11.14
CA LEU A 242 14.18 -18.38 11.17
C LEU A 242 15.28 -19.23 11.85
N GLU A 243 14.96 -19.86 12.97
CA GLU A 243 15.88 -20.76 13.68
C GLU A 243 16.30 -21.96 12.84
N ARG A 244 15.38 -22.61 12.15
CA ARG A 244 15.70 -23.71 11.21
C ARG A 244 16.62 -23.27 10.07
N CYS A 245 16.57 -21.97 9.70
CA CYS A 245 17.46 -21.37 8.72
C CYS A 245 18.78 -20.84 9.33
N GLY A 246 19.01 -21.07 10.61
CA GLY A 246 20.23 -20.69 11.32
C GLY A 246 20.26 -19.25 11.82
N LEU A 247 19.13 -18.52 11.79
CA LEU A 247 19.03 -17.17 12.36
C LEU A 247 18.48 -17.24 13.78
N THR A 248 19.27 -16.80 14.74
CA THR A 248 18.83 -16.61 16.12
C THR A 248 18.58 -15.13 16.39
N ILE A 249 17.40 -14.81 16.92
CA ILE A 249 17.01 -13.46 17.34
C ILE A 249 16.78 -13.47 18.84
N THR A 250 17.53 -12.65 19.57
CA THR A 250 17.40 -12.51 21.03
C THR A 250 16.90 -11.10 21.35
N GLN A 251 15.71 -10.99 21.92
CA GLN A 251 15.09 -9.72 22.32
C GLN A 251 14.46 -9.81 23.70
N GLN A 252 14.26 -8.65 24.32
CA GLN A 252 13.41 -8.52 25.50
C GLN A 252 11.94 -8.41 25.06
N PRO A 253 10.97 -9.01 25.78
CA PRO A 253 9.55 -8.90 25.41
C PRO A 253 9.05 -7.46 25.26
N GLN A 254 9.58 -6.55 26.06
CA GLN A 254 9.22 -5.12 26.03
C GLN A 254 9.76 -4.39 24.80
N GLN A 255 10.73 -4.97 24.11
CA GLN A 255 11.35 -4.43 22.89
C GLN A 255 10.69 -4.94 21.62
N MET A 256 9.62 -5.72 21.71
CA MET A 256 8.90 -6.27 20.58
C MET A 256 7.42 -5.83 20.59
N ARG A 257 6.94 -5.38 19.44
CA ARG A 257 5.54 -5.05 19.22
C ARG A 257 5.00 -5.78 18.01
N ALA A 258 3.99 -6.59 18.20
CA ALA A 258 3.22 -7.19 17.13
C ALA A 258 2.18 -6.19 16.58
N THR A 259 1.91 -6.27 15.27
CA THR A 259 0.81 -5.57 14.59
C THR A 259 0.09 -6.57 13.71
N THR A 260 -1.20 -6.75 13.96
CA THR A 260 -2.06 -7.76 13.32
C THR A 260 -2.92 -7.16 12.20
N PRO A 261 -3.62 -7.97 11.41
CA PRO A 261 -4.63 -7.46 10.47
C PRO A 261 -5.73 -6.63 11.13
N ALA A 262 -6.09 -6.93 12.38
CA ALA A 262 -7.05 -6.14 13.15
C ALA A 262 -6.48 -4.75 13.49
N ASP A 263 -5.21 -4.67 13.88
CA ASP A 263 -4.54 -3.39 14.12
C ASP A 263 -4.43 -2.57 12.83
N PHE A 264 -4.08 -3.19 11.71
CA PHE A 264 -4.08 -2.52 10.41
C PHE A 264 -5.47 -2.04 10.00
N HIS A 265 -6.53 -2.82 10.31
CA HIS A 265 -7.90 -2.37 10.08
C HIS A 265 -8.27 -1.15 10.93
N ASN A 266 -7.82 -1.08 12.18
CA ASN A 266 -8.03 0.07 13.05
C ASN A 266 -7.29 1.32 12.56
N LEU A 267 -6.05 1.15 12.07
CA LEU A 267 -5.26 2.24 11.48
C LEU A 267 -5.81 2.71 10.14
N PHE A 268 -6.34 1.79 9.33
CA PHE A 268 -6.89 2.04 8.00
C PHE A 268 -8.31 1.42 7.90
N PRO A 269 -9.33 2.12 8.41
CA PRO A 269 -10.67 1.57 8.55
C PRO A 269 -11.29 1.10 7.22
N ALA A 270 -12.24 0.17 7.32
CA ALA A 270 -12.97 -0.49 6.23
C ALA A 270 -12.13 -1.42 5.34
N THR A 271 -10.81 -1.53 5.55
CA THR A 271 -9.91 -2.34 4.72
C THR A 271 -9.88 -3.82 5.11
N GLY A 272 -10.29 -4.17 6.34
CA GLY A 272 -10.04 -5.48 6.93
C GLY A 272 -8.55 -5.74 7.19
N GLY A 273 -7.72 -4.70 7.14
CA GLY A 273 -6.26 -4.78 7.24
C GLY A 273 -5.55 -5.03 5.89
N ALA A 274 -6.25 -4.95 4.75
CA ALA A 274 -5.63 -5.05 3.44
C ALA A 274 -4.60 -3.92 3.25
N LEU A 275 -3.33 -4.28 2.97
CA LEU A 275 -2.22 -3.31 2.92
C LEU A 275 -2.12 -2.59 1.57
N TYR A 276 -2.75 -3.14 0.52
CA TYR A 276 -2.59 -2.66 -0.86
C TYR A 276 -3.94 -2.41 -1.54
N GLY A 277 -5.03 -2.28 -0.76
CA GLY A 277 -6.39 -2.15 -1.26
C GLY A 277 -6.84 -3.42 -1.98
N ARG A 278 -7.16 -3.34 -3.27
CA ARG A 278 -7.56 -4.50 -4.09
C ARG A 278 -6.35 -5.34 -4.50
N SER A 279 -6.48 -6.67 -4.44
CA SER A 279 -5.50 -7.60 -5.00
C SER A 279 -5.43 -7.48 -6.52
N SER A 280 -4.24 -7.74 -7.09
CA SER A 280 -4.00 -7.74 -8.53
C SER A 280 -4.20 -9.15 -9.12
N HIS A 281 -5.33 -9.81 -8.80
CA HIS A 281 -5.68 -11.12 -9.32
C HIS A 281 -6.42 -11.01 -10.66
N GLY A 282 -5.99 -11.82 -11.64
CA GLY A 282 -6.54 -11.80 -13.01
C GLY A 282 -5.98 -10.67 -13.86
N TRP A 283 -6.08 -10.83 -15.18
CA TRP A 283 -5.49 -9.92 -16.17
C TRP A 283 -6.11 -8.50 -16.17
N THR A 284 -7.36 -8.36 -15.71
CA THR A 284 -8.07 -7.07 -15.65
C THR A 284 -7.82 -6.29 -14.35
N ALA A 285 -7.16 -6.88 -13.36
CA ALA A 285 -7.10 -6.32 -12.01
C ALA A 285 -6.49 -4.92 -11.94
N SER A 286 -5.46 -4.65 -12.75
CA SER A 286 -4.84 -3.32 -12.81
C SER A 286 -5.79 -2.22 -13.29
N PHE A 287 -6.80 -2.57 -14.10
CA PHE A 287 -7.81 -1.64 -14.62
C PHE A 287 -9.01 -1.45 -13.68
N GLN A 288 -9.11 -2.24 -12.64
CA GLN A 288 -10.24 -2.20 -11.69
C GLN A 288 -9.98 -1.26 -10.50
N ARG A 289 -8.78 -0.70 -10.38
CA ARG A 289 -8.51 0.34 -9.39
C ARG A 289 -9.17 1.65 -9.84
N PRO A 290 -9.86 2.37 -8.94
CA PRO A 290 -10.49 3.63 -9.31
C PRO A 290 -9.45 4.65 -9.74
N GLY A 291 -9.77 5.42 -10.78
CA GLY A 291 -8.96 6.53 -11.22
C GLY A 291 -8.99 7.70 -10.22
N VAL A 292 -8.12 8.67 -10.43
CA VAL A 292 -8.04 9.86 -9.56
C VAL A 292 -9.29 10.74 -9.66
N ARG A 293 -9.94 10.85 -10.82
CA ARG A 293 -11.20 11.58 -10.99
C ARG A 293 -12.37 10.72 -10.52
N THR A 294 -13.25 11.31 -9.73
CA THR A 294 -14.49 10.66 -9.28
C THR A 294 -15.71 11.15 -10.10
N ARG A 295 -16.85 10.53 -9.83
CA ARG A 295 -18.14 10.98 -10.39
C ARG A 295 -18.67 12.26 -9.72
N ILE A 296 -18.02 12.72 -8.65
CA ILE A 296 -18.40 13.91 -7.88
C ILE A 296 -17.45 15.04 -8.29
N PRO A 297 -17.92 16.06 -9.00
CA PRO A 297 -17.07 17.17 -9.39
C PRO A 297 -16.40 17.84 -8.20
N GLY A 298 -15.09 18.02 -8.27
CA GLY A 298 -14.28 18.58 -7.17
C GLY A 298 -13.80 17.55 -6.15
N LEU A 299 -14.19 16.27 -6.25
CA LEU A 299 -13.67 15.20 -5.42
C LEU A 299 -12.69 14.33 -6.21
N TYR A 300 -11.49 14.14 -5.69
CA TYR A 300 -10.42 13.34 -6.29
C TYR A 300 -9.92 12.30 -5.30
N LEU A 301 -9.39 11.19 -5.82
CA LEU A 301 -8.76 10.14 -5.04
C LEU A 301 -7.25 10.14 -5.26
N ALA A 302 -6.48 9.83 -4.21
CA ALA A 302 -5.05 9.61 -4.29
C ALA A 302 -4.64 8.48 -3.33
N GLY A 303 -3.45 7.91 -3.53
CA GLY A 303 -2.91 6.87 -2.65
C GLY A 303 -2.78 5.51 -3.33
N GLY A 304 -2.28 4.53 -2.58
CA GLY A 304 -1.94 3.19 -3.09
C GLY A 304 -3.13 2.32 -3.45
N SER A 305 -4.35 2.61 -2.97
CA SER A 305 -5.57 1.89 -3.35
C SER A 305 -6.26 2.46 -4.60
N ALA A 306 -5.88 3.68 -5.04
CA ALA A 306 -6.27 4.28 -6.31
C ALA A 306 -5.27 3.93 -7.43
N HIS A 307 -5.62 4.24 -8.68
CA HIS A 307 -4.70 4.10 -9.82
C HIS A 307 -3.50 5.08 -9.68
N PRO A 308 -2.25 4.67 -9.99
CA PRO A 308 -1.83 3.44 -10.65
C PRO A 308 -1.69 2.22 -9.75
N GLY A 309 -1.71 2.36 -8.42
CA GLY A 309 -1.71 1.23 -7.51
C GLY A 309 -0.76 1.37 -6.32
N PRO A 310 -0.43 0.25 -5.65
CA PRO A 310 0.37 0.24 -4.43
C PRO A 310 1.87 0.45 -4.71
N GLY A 311 2.56 0.88 -3.67
CA GLY A 311 3.98 1.21 -3.67
C GLY A 311 4.22 2.71 -3.59
N VAL A 312 5.28 3.12 -2.92
CA VAL A 312 5.58 4.55 -2.65
C VAL A 312 5.63 5.39 -3.94
N PRO A 313 6.35 4.96 -5.02
CA PRO A 313 6.35 5.73 -6.27
C PRO A 313 4.96 5.82 -6.91
N MET A 314 4.18 4.75 -6.87
CA MET A 314 2.84 4.71 -7.46
C MET A 314 1.87 5.61 -6.68
N ALA A 315 1.93 5.61 -5.35
CA ALA A 315 1.15 6.51 -4.51
C ALA A 315 1.49 7.98 -4.78
N ALA A 316 2.78 8.31 -4.92
CA ALA A 316 3.21 9.65 -5.30
C ALA A 316 2.71 10.07 -6.68
N LEU A 317 2.76 9.16 -7.67
CA LEU A 317 2.21 9.40 -9.01
C LEU A 317 0.70 9.63 -8.98
N SER A 318 -0.06 8.91 -8.13
CA SER A 318 -1.50 9.13 -7.98
C SER A 318 -1.79 10.53 -7.41
N GLY A 319 -1.01 10.97 -6.41
CA GLY A 319 -1.11 12.32 -5.85
C GLY A 319 -0.84 13.40 -6.91
N ARG A 320 0.22 13.22 -7.70
CA ARG A 320 0.54 14.13 -8.81
C ARG A 320 -0.58 14.17 -9.86
N ALA A 321 -1.13 13.02 -10.22
CA ALA A 321 -2.25 12.94 -11.15
C ALA A 321 -3.50 13.64 -10.61
N ALA A 322 -3.81 13.46 -9.32
CA ALA A 322 -4.93 14.14 -8.67
C ALA A 322 -4.77 15.67 -8.68
N ALA A 323 -3.57 16.16 -8.32
CA ALA A 323 -3.25 17.59 -8.39
C ALA A 323 -3.37 18.15 -9.81
N THR A 324 -2.83 17.44 -10.82
CA THR A 324 -2.93 17.83 -12.23
C THR A 324 -4.39 17.92 -12.68
N CYS A 325 -5.22 16.94 -12.33
CA CYS A 325 -6.65 16.94 -12.66
C CYS A 325 -7.38 18.09 -11.97
N LEU A 326 -7.09 18.34 -10.70
CA LEU A 326 -7.69 19.43 -9.93
C LEU A 326 -7.36 20.80 -10.57
N LEU A 327 -6.08 21.04 -10.88
CA LEU A 327 -5.64 22.29 -11.47
C LEU A 327 -6.27 22.53 -12.86
N ALA A 328 -6.36 21.50 -13.70
CA ALA A 328 -7.02 21.56 -14.98
C ALA A 328 -8.52 21.91 -14.84
N ASP A 329 -9.19 21.31 -13.84
CA ASP A 329 -10.61 21.57 -13.60
C ASP A 329 -10.86 22.98 -13.01
N LEU A 330 -9.94 23.51 -12.22
CA LEU A 330 -10.02 24.90 -11.74
C LEU A 330 -9.78 25.88 -12.90
N ALA A 331 -8.79 25.64 -13.74
CA ALA A 331 -8.49 26.50 -14.90
C ALA A 331 -9.64 26.56 -15.89
N SER A 332 -10.34 25.43 -16.12
CA SER A 332 -11.49 25.37 -17.02
C SER A 332 -12.71 26.18 -16.53
N ARG A 333 -12.74 26.57 -15.27
CA ARG A 333 -13.81 27.38 -14.63
C ARG A 333 -13.48 28.85 -14.54
N ALA A 334 -12.21 29.24 -14.69
CA ALA A 334 -11.88 30.64 -14.75
C ALA A 334 -12.67 31.28 -15.91
N PRO A 335 -13.41 32.37 -15.69
CA PRO A 335 -14.15 33.02 -16.77
C PRO A 335 -13.16 33.33 -17.89
N SER A 336 -13.47 32.90 -19.11
CA SER A 336 -12.72 33.26 -20.30
C SER A 336 -12.62 34.79 -20.34
N ARG A 337 -11.42 35.32 -20.17
CA ARG A 337 -11.16 36.74 -20.49
C ARG A 337 -11.35 36.88 -21.97
N THR A 338 -12.57 37.22 -22.37
CA THR A 338 -12.85 37.68 -23.74
C THR A 338 -11.96 38.90 -23.94
N MET A 339 -10.89 38.77 -24.70
CA MET A 339 -10.18 39.94 -25.24
C MET A 339 -11.15 40.71 -26.08
N ALA A 340 -11.61 41.85 -25.60
CA ALA A 340 -12.35 42.79 -26.42
C ALA A 340 -11.44 43.17 -27.59
N MET A 341 -11.72 42.64 -28.76
CA MET A 341 -11.17 43.16 -30.01
C MET A 341 -11.62 44.63 -30.11
N ARG A 342 -10.69 45.57 -29.94
CA ARG A 342 -10.88 46.93 -30.40
C ARG A 342 -10.93 46.91 -31.92
N GLY A 343 -12.11 46.68 -32.45
CA GLY A 343 -12.43 46.94 -33.84
C GLY A 343 -12.62 48.46 -34.01
N GLY A 344 -11.61 49.10 -34.51
CA GLY A 344 -11.70 50.48 -35.01
C GLY A 344 -11.10 50.53 -36.41
N MET A 345 -11.85 50.15 -37.41
CA MET A 345 -11.56 50.56 -38.79
C MET A 345 -12.33 51.83 -39.05
N SER A 346 -11.63 52.96 -39.05
CA SER A 346 -12.11 54.21 -39.64
C SER A 346 -11.74 54.23 -41.12
N THR A 347 -12.75 54.20 -41.97
CA THR A 347 -12.64 54.52 -43.39
C THR A 347 -12.62 56.06 -43.55
N ARG A 348 -11.57 56.55 -44.19
CA ARG A 348 -11.59 57.68 -45.13
C ARG A 348 -10.51 57.45 -46.17
#